data_72cb93874a45a9eb64c69f3b762f2df7
#
_entry.id   72cb93874a45a9eb64c69f3b762f2df7
#
_cell.length_a   1.000
_cell.length_b   1.000
_cell.length_c   1.000
_cell.angle_alpha   90.00
_cell.angle_beta   90.00
_cell.angle_gamma   90.00
#
_symmetry.space_group_name_H-M   'P 1'
#
loop_
_entity.id
_entity.type
_entity.pdbx_description
1 polymer ?
#
loop_
_entity_poly.entity_id
_entity_poly.type
_entity_poly.pdbx_seq_one_letter_code
_entity_poly.pdbx_strand_id
1 'polypeptide(L)'
;MLMMKSLAQEVAPFKIRVNSICPGAIRTPLNLSAWETPAAHDALMKLIPYKRIGEPEEVGWLATFLASDYADYITGSSLFVDGGMMLYPGFESGG
;
A
#
# COMPACT_ATOMS: atom_id res chain seq x y z
N MET A 1 11.85 -2.02 6.41
CA MET A 1 11.27 -3.37 6.40
C MET A 1 12.30 -4.48 6.51
N LEU A 2 13.42 -4.17 7.14
CA LEU A 2 14.45 -5.18 7.36
C LEU A 2 13.95 -6.29 8.28
N MET A 3 13.21 -5.95 9.33
CA MET A 3 12.68 -6.94 10.27
C MET A 3 11.77 -7.94 9.56
N MET A 4 10.90 -7.44 8.69
CA MET A 4 9.99 -8.31 7.95
C MET A 4 10.76 -9.26 7.04
N LYS A 5 11.77 -8.76 6.35
CA LYS A 5 12.57 -9.59 5.44
C LYS A 5 13.37 -10.64 6.18
N SER A 6 13.95 -10.27 7.32
CA SER A 6 14.70 -11.22 8.16
C SER A 6 13.78 -12.34 8.67
N LEU A 7 12.59 -11.96 9.14
CA LEU A 7 11.61 -12.94 9.60
C LEU A 7 11.16 -13.85 8.46
N ALA A 8 10.93 -13.28 7.28
CA ALA A 8 10.53 -14.08 6.13
C ALA A 8 11.58 -15.14 5.78
N GLN A 9 12.85 -14.78 5.86
CA GLN A 9 13.92 -15.74 5.62
C GLN A 9 13.97 -16.85 6.67
N GLU A 10 13.79 -16.48 7.93
CA GLU A 10 13.82 -17.45 9.03
C GLU A 10 12.73 -18.51 8.92
N VAL A 11 11.53 -18.11 8.52
CA VAL A 11 10.37 -19.01 8.51
C VAL A 11 10.10 -19.63 7.15
N ALA A 12 10.83 -19.23 6.11
CA ALA A 12 10.62 -19.78 4.76
C ALA A 12 10.79 -21.30 4.71
N PRO A 13 11.78 -21.92 5.41
CA PRO A 13 11.91 -23.37 5.40
C PRO A 13 10.68 -24.10 5.93
N PHE A 14 9.85 -23.42 6.74
CA PHE A 14 8.63 -23.99 7.29
C PHE A 14 7.42 -23.71 6.41
N LYS A 15 7.62 -23.11 5.23
CA LYS A 15 6.55 -22.73 4.32
C LYS A 15 5.59 -21.70 4.93
N ILE A 16 6.13 -20.83 5.77
CA ILE A 16 5.40 -19.71 6.34
C ILE A 16 5.82 -18.46 5.57
N ARG A 17 4.85 -17.72 5.07
CA ARG A 17 5.09 -16.51 4.29
C ARG A 17 4.87 -15.27 5.14
N VAL A 18 5.71 -14.29 4.95
CA VAL A 18 5.61 -13.01 5.64
C VAL A 18 5.75 -11.90 4.61
N ASN A 19 4.72 -11.13 4.45
CA ASN A 19 4.69 -10.01 3.52
C ASN A 19 4.14 -8.76 4.22
N SER A 20 4.36 -7.61 3.63
CA SER A 20 3.80 -6.35 4.13
C SER A 20 2.87 -5.75 3.12
N ILE A 21 1.78 -5.14 3.59
CA ILE A 21 0.91 -4.31 2.76
C ILE A 21 1.16 -2.86 3.18
N CYS A 22 1.44 -2.02 2.20
CA CYS A 22 1.73 -0.61 2.44
C CYS A 22 0.66 0.23 1.74
N PRO A 23 -0.44 0.56 2.44
CA PRO A 23 -1.47 1.38 1.84
C PRO A 23 -1.05 2.84 1.78
N GLY A 24 -1.49 3.54 0.74
CA GLY A 24 -1.33 4.98 0.65
C GLY A 24 -2.54 5.69 1.22
N ALA A 25 -3.06 6.67 0.47
CA ALA A 25 -4.24 7.41 0.89
C ALA A 25 -5.50 6.57 0.69
N ILE A 26 -6.02 6.05 1.76
CA ILE A 26 -7.22 5.20 1.77
C ILE A 26 -8.32 5.95 2.52
N ARG A 27 -9.53 5.92 2.00
CA ARG A 27 -10.68 6.62 2.57
C ARG A 27 -11.13 5.92 3.85
N THR A 28 -10.81 6.52 4.99
CA THR A 28 -11.23 6.02 6.30
C THR A 28 -11.72 7.18 7.17
N PRO A 29 -12.57 6.93 8.17
CA PRO A 29 -12.99 8.00 9.07
C PRO A 29 -11.83 8.66 9.82
N LEU A 30 -10.72 7.94 10.02
CA LEU A 30 -9.57 8.45 10.76
C LEU A 30 -8.80 9.53 10.02
N ASN A 31 -8.88 9.56 8.69
CA ASN A 31 -8.13 10.55 7.91
C ASN A 31 -9.02 11.47 7.08
N LEU A 32 -10.22 11.74 7.60
CA LEU A 32 -11.17 12.65 6.97
C LEU A 32 -10.54 14.00 6.61
N SER A 33 -9.74 14.55 7.52
CA SER A 33 -9.13 15.87 7.32
C SER A 33 -8.22 15.93 6.09
N ALA A 34 -7.72 14.79 5.63
CA ALA A 34 -6.83 14.75 4.47
C ALA A 34 -7.57 14.95 3.15
N TRP A 35 -8.91 14.74 3.12
CA TRP A 35 -9.67 14.82 1.87
C TRP A 35 -11.07 15.42 2.03
N GLU A 36 -11.39 15.92 3.20
CA GLU A 36 -12.73 16.41 3.53
C GLU A 36 -13.07 17.73 2.82
N THR A 37 -12.08 18.61 2.68
CA THR A 37 -12.31 19.89 2.03
C THR A 37 -11.79 19.86 0.58
N PRO A 38 -12.34 20.69 -0.32
CA PRO A 38 -11.80 20.76 -1.67
C PRO A 38 -10.30 21.08 -1.73
N ALA A 39 -9.83 21.98 -0.89
CA ALA A 39 -8.41 22.34 -0.86
C ALA A 39 -7.55 21.16 -0.42
N ALA A 40 -7.95 20.44 0.63
CA ALA A 40 -7.22 19.28 1.11
C ALA A 40 -7.26 18.17 0.07
N HIS A 41 -8.40 17.94 -0.54
CA HIS A 41 -8.55 16.93 -1.59
C HIS A 41 -7.64 17.23 -2.78
N ASP A 42 -7.64 18.48 -3.25
CA ASP A 42 -6.79 18.85 -4.38
C ASP A 42 -5.31 18.71 -4.08
N ALA A 43 -4.89 19.07 -2.86
CA ALA A 43 -3.51 18.91 -2.44
C ALA A 43 -3.11 17.43 -2.45
N LEU A 44 -4.00 16.56 -1.97
CA LEU A 44 -3.75 15.12 -1.93
C LEU A 44 -3.68 14.55 -3.35
N MET A 45 -4.54 15.01 -4.25
CA MET A 45 -4.55 14.51 -5.63
C MET A 45 -3.23 14.80 -6.35
N LYS A 46 -2.51 15.84 -5.97
CA LYS A 46 -1.20 16.12 -6.54
C LYS A 46 -0.15 15.07 -6.19
N LEU A 47 -0.36 14.37 -5.10
CA LEU A 47 0.59 13.36 -4.61
C LEU A 47 0.28 11.97 -5.13
N ILE A 48 -0.89 11.77 -5.73
CA ILE A 48 -1.33 10.46 -6.19
C ILE A 48 -1.38 10.44 -7.71
N PRO A 49 -0.46 9.72 -8.37
CA PRO A 49 -0.49 9.62 -9.84
C PRO A 49 -1.82 9.11 -10.38
N TYR A 50 -2.46 8.21 -9.66
CA TYR A 50 -3.73 7.62 -10.08
C TYR A 50 -4.92 8.57 -9.91
N LYS A 51 -4.73 9.68 -9.21
CA LYS A 51 -5.70 10.77 -9.07
C LYS A 51 -7.02 10.37 -8.44
N ARG A 52 -6.97 9.46 -7.49
CA ARG A 52 -8.11 9.16 -6.62
C ARG A 52 -7.63 8.57 -5.31
N ILE A 53 -8.48 8.68 -4.29
CA ILE A 53 -8.24 8.04 -3.00
C ILE A 53 -8.68 6.58 -3.12
N GLY A 54 -7.91 5.66 -2.53
CA GLY A 54 -8.28 4.26 -2.52
C GLY A 54 -9.39 3.96 -1.53
N GLU A 55 -10.09 2.85 -1.74
CA GLU A 55 -11.12 2.39 -0.83
C GLU A 55 -10.58 1.26 0.04
N PRO A 56 -11.11 1.11 1.28
CA PRO A 56 -10.64 0.04 2.18
C PRO A 56 -10.70 -1.34 1.57
N GLU A 57 -11.71 -1.60 0.72
CA GLU A 57 -11.86 -2.89 0.07
C GLU A 57 -10.67 -3.25 -0.80
N GLU A 58 -10.01 -2.25 -1.38
CA GLU A 58 -8.87 -2.49 -2.25
C GLU A 58 -7.67 -3.04 -1.47
N VAL A 59 -7.51 -2.61 -0.23
CA VAL A 59 -6.49 -3.17 0.67
C VAL A 59 -6.90 -4.58 1.06
N GLY A 60 -8.19 -4.78 1.36
CA GLY A 60 -8.72 -6.09 1.73
C GLY A 60 -8.58 -7.12 0.62
N TRP A 61 -8.78 -6.72 -0.64
CA TRP A 61 -8.60 -7.63 -1.78
C TRP A 61 -7.17 -8.11 -1.89
N LEU A 62 -6.20 -7.22 -1.67
CA LEU A 62 -4.79 -7.62 -1.68
C LEU A 62 -4.48 -8.56 -0.52
N ALA A 63 -4.99 -8.26 0.68
CA ALA A 63 -4.78 -9.12 1.83
C ALA A 63 -5.36 -10.52 1.58
N THR A 64 -6.55 -10.60 0.99
CA THR A 64 -7.19 -11.86 0.65
C THR A 64 -6.33 -12.64 -0.36
N PHE A 65 -5.84 -11.97 -1.39
CA PHE A 65 -4.96 -12.61 -2.37
C PHE A 65 -3.70 -13.16 -1.71
N LEU A 66 -3.05 -12.36 -0.86
CA LEU A 66 -1.82 -12.79 -0.20
C LEU A 66 -2.03 -13.95 0.75
N ALA A 67 -3.23 -14.08 1.31
CA ALA A 67 -3.57 -15.21 2.19
C ALA A 67 -3.95 -16.47 1.41
N SER A 68 -4.12 -16.37 0.10
CA SER A 68 -4.56 -17.49 -0.73
C SER A 68 -3.39 -18.32 -1.26
N ASP A 69 -3.70 -19.51 -1.76
CA ASP A 69 -2.70 -20.35 -2.40
C ASP A 69 -2.13 -19.74 -3.66
N TYR A 70 -2.85 -18.80 -4.28
CA TYR A 70 -2.34 -18.10 -5.46
C TYR A 70 -1.08 -17.30 -5.15
N ALA A 71 -0.86 -16.95 -3.91
CA ALA A 71 0.31 -16.18 -3.49
C ALA A 71 1.39 -17.07 -2.86
N ASP A 72 1.36 -18.36 -3.12
CA ASP A 72 2.24 -19.33 -2.44
C ASP A 72 3.74 -19.04 -2.64
N TYR A 73 4.12 -18.44 -3.75
CA TYR A 73 5.52 -18.14 -4.03
C TYR A 73 5.92 -16.71 -3.66
N ILE A 74 5.06 -15.99 -2.92
CA ILE A 74 5.31 -14.61 -2.53
C ILE A 74 5.62 -14.55 -1.04
N THR A 75 6.86 -14.21 -0.71
CA THR A 75 7.27 -13.98 0.67
C THR A 75 8.37 -12.93 0.70
N GLY A 76 8.46 -12.20 1.79
CA GLY A 76 9.48 -11.16 1.97
C GLY A 76 9.23 -9.92 1.13
N SER A 77 8.02 -9.74 0.61
CA SER A 77 7.69 -8.64 -0.29
C SER A 77 6.89 -7.55 0.42
N SER A 78 7.11 -6.32 0.01
CA SER A 78 6.27 -5.20 0.41
C SER A 78 5.43 -4.81 -0.79
N LEU A 79 4.11 -4.85 -0.64
CA LEU A 79 3.19 -4.55 -1.73
C LEU A 79 2.44 -3.27 -1.42
N PHE A 80 2.45 -2.36 -2.37
CA PHE A 80 1.88 -1.03 -2.20
C PHE A 80 0.49 -0.97 -2.83
N VAL A 81 -0.46 -0.39 -2.08
CA VAL A 81 -1.82 -0.14 -2.55
C VAL A 81 -2.02 1.37 -2.38
N ASP A 82 -1.51 2.15 -3.31
CA ASP A 82 -1.36 3.58 -3.09
C ASP A 82 -1.60 4.46 -4.34
N GLY A 83 -2.07 3.87 -5.42
CA GLY A 83 -2.29 4.63 -6.65
C GLY A 83 -1.02 5.24 -7.22
N GLY A 84 0.12 4.67 -6.88
CA GLY A 84 1.41 5.17 -7.33
C GLY A 84 2.03 6.24 -6.45
N MET A 85 1.42 6.53 -5.29
CA MET A 85 1.88 7.62 -4.41
C MET A 85 3.35 7.50 -4.02
N MET A 86 3.85 6.28 -3.88
CA MET A 86 5.24 6.04 -3.51
C MET A 86 6.22 6.10 -4.68
N LEU A 87 5.71 6.30 -5.90
CA LEU A 87 6.54 6.40 -7.09
C LEU A 87 6.98 7.84 -7.31
N TYR A 88 7.96 8.30 -6.54
CA TYR A 88 8.55 9.62 -6.70
C TYR A 88 7.53 10.74 -6.89
N PRO A 89 6.79 11.10 -5.83
CA PRO A 89 5.83 12.21 -5.95
C PRO A 89 6.45 13.48 -6.53
N GLY A 90 7.73 13.70 -6.25
CA GLY A 90 8.45 14.85 -6.75
C GLY A 90 8.56 14.93 -8.27
N PHE A 91 8.49 13.82 -8.96
CA PHE A 91 8.56 13.83 -10.43
C PHE A 91 7.36 14.51 -11.05
N GLU A 92 6.18 14.34 -10.49
CA GLU A 92 4.99 15.01 -11.00
C GLU A 92 5.07 16.52 -10.83
N SER A 93 5.80 16.99 -9.82
CA SER A 93 5.97 18.42 -9.59
C SER A 93 7.34 18.93 -10.00
N GLY A 94 8.02 18.22 -10.86
CA GLY A 94 9.27 18.67 -11.42
C GLY A 94 10.50 18.32 -10.60
N GLY A 95 10.39 17.35 -9.75
CA GLY A 95 11.55 17.00 -8.95
C GLY A 95 11.32 16.01 -7.88
#